data_fdd84c638dd3280ce9401ef1166e6c6c
#
_entry.id   fdd84c638dd3280ce9401ef1166e6c6c
#
_cell.length_a   1.000
_cell.length_b   1.000
_cell.length_c   1.000
_cell.angle_alpha   90.00
_cell.angle_beta   90.00
_cell.angle_gamma   90.00
#
_symmetry.space_group_name_H-M   'P 1'
#
loop_
_entity.id
_entity.type
_entity.pdbx_description
1 polymer ?
#
loop_
_entity_poly.entity_id
_entity_poly.type
_entity_poly.pdbx_seq_one_letter_code
_entity_poly.pdbx_strand_id
1 'polypeptide(L)'
;MQVSQNFENWDNFVNKCSVCLHGVDGEGTILWANDTELKAMGYEPDEYIGRFIGDFHVDQDVIQDILARLTRDEAINAYPARLRAKDGSTKHVMINSNVYHEKGGEFGHTRCFTTEIGEAAWKALKSNK
;
A
#
# COMPACT_ATOMS: atom_id res chain seq x y z
N MET A 1 17.86 -9.18 14.05
CA MET A 1 17.47 -8.17 15.03
C MET A 1 16.81 -8.81 16.23
N GLN A 2 17.21 -8.40 17.41
CA GLN A 2 16.56 -8.86 18.64
C GLN A 2 15.62 -7.77 19.13
N VAL A 3 14.44 -8.19 19.59
CA VAL A 3 13.48 -7.28 20.22
C VAL A 3 13.41 -7.60 21.70
N SER A 4 13.12 -6.59 22.51
CA SER A 4 13.07 -6.74 23.95
C SER A 4 11.85 -7.57 24.36
N GLN A 5 11.89 -8.11 25.60
CA GLN A 5 10.76 -8.84 26.16
C GLN A 5 9.50 -7.97 26.28
N ASN A 6 9.70 -6.65 26.35
CA ASN A 6 8.58 -5.71 26.49
C ASN A 6 7.99 -5.28 25.15
N PHE A 7 8.53 -5.79 24.05
CA PHE A 7 8.02 -5.46 22.74
C PHE A 7 6.68 -6.19 22.53
N GLU A 8 5.69 -5.43 22.06
CA GLU A 8 4.41 -6.03 21.67
C GLU A 8 4.63 -7.02 20.52
N ASN A 9 3.70 -7.93 20.28
CA ASN A 9 3.86 -8.88 19.19
C ASN A 9 3.78 -8.17 17.84
N TRP A 10 4.34 -8.82 16.82
CA TRP A 10 4.43 -8.21 15.48
C TRP A 10 3.06 -7.96 14.88
N ASP A 11 2.08 -8.83 15.10
CA ASP A 11 0.73 -8.63 14.57
C ASP A 11 0.12 -7.34 15.13
N ASN A 12 0.25 -7.12 16.43
CA ASN A 12 -0.28 -5.92 17.04
C ASN A 12 0.46 -4.68 16.55
N PHE A 13 1.79 -4.75 16.46
CA PHE A 13 2.59 -3.64 15.94
C PHE A 13 2.13 -3.24 14.54
N VAL A 14 2.04 -4.22 13.65
CA VAL A 14 1.68 -3.97 12.24
C VAL A 14 0.27 -3.42 12.12
N ASN A 15 -0.68 -3.99 12.86
CA ASN A 15 -2.07 -3.57 12.78
C ASN A 15 -2.34 -2.20 13.40
N LYS A 16 -1.58 -1.82 14.42
CA LYS A 16 -1.89 -0.62 15.21
C LYS A 16 -0.91 0.54 14.99
N CYS A 17 0.16 0.34 14.22
CA CYS A 17 1.09 1.43 13.94
C CYS A 17 0.38 2.54 13.17
N SER A 18 0.98 3.73 13.17
CA SER A 18 0.34 4.93 12.60
C SER A 18 0.47 5.05 11.09
N VAL A 19 1.03 4.05 10.44
CA VAL A 19 1.27 4.05 8.98
C VAL A 19 0.31 3.08 8.31
N CYS A 20 -0.24 3.46 7.16
CA CYS A 20 -1.08 2.58 6.35
C CYS A 20 -0.22 1.53 5.67
N LEU A 21 -0.51 0.26 5.91
CA LEU A 21 0.22 -0.87 5.36
C LEU A 21 -0.72 -1.84 4.68
N HIS A 22 -0.32 -2.35 3.51
CA HIS A 22 -1.02 -3.45 2.88
C HIS A 22 -0.06 -4.26 2.02
N GLY A 23 -0.52 -5.44 1.60
CA GLY A 23 0.21 -6.28 0.67
C GLY A 23 -0.72 -6.84 -0.39
N VAL A 24 -0.24 -6.90 -1.62
CA VAL A 24 -0.97 -7.52 -2.72
C VAL A 24 -0.15 -8.67 -3.30
N ASP A 25 -0.82 -9.62 -3.96
CA ASP A 25 -0.13 -10.67 -4.69
C ASP A 25 0.31 -10.17 -6.07
N GLY A 26 0.88 -11.06 -6.87
CA GLY A 26 1.40 -10.70 -8.19
C GLY A 26 0.34 -10.24 -9.18
N GLU A 27 -0.93 -10.49 -8.90
CA GLU A 27 -2.04 -10.08 -9.76
C GLU A 27 -2.75 -8.83 -9.24
N GLY A 28 -2.29 -8.29 -8.11
CA GLY A 28 -2.88 -7.08 -7.53
C GLY A 28 -4.02 -7.33 -6.57
N THR A 29 -4.25 -8.58 -6.16
CA THR A 29 -5.27 -8.89 -5.15
C THR A 29 -4.73 -8.51 -3.78
N ILE A 30 -5.51 -7.74 -3.02
CA ILE A 30 -5.14 -7.33 -1.67
C ILE A 30 -5.23 -8.56 -0.76
N LEU A 31 -4.08 -8.99 -0.24
CA LEU A 31 -4.02 -10.13 0.66
C LEU A 31 -4.21 -9.73 2.11
N TRP A 32 -3.86 -8.49 2.42
CA TRP A 32 -3.83 -8.03 3.80
C TRP A 32 -3.73 -6.50 3.83
N ALA A 33 -4.37 -5.89 4.82
CA ALA A 33 -4.26 -4.46 5.10
C ALA A 33 -4.36 -4.26 6.61
N ASN A 34 -3.60 -3.31 7.15
CA ASN A 34 -3.66 -3.07 8.59
C ASN A 34 -4.87 -2.21 8.96
N ASP A 35 -5.17 -2.16 10.26
CA ASP A 35 -6.32 -1.39 10.76
C ASP A 35 -6.21 0.08 10.40
N THR A 36 -5.00 0.61 10.41
CA THR A 36 -4.75 2.02 10.11
C THR A 36 -5.17 2.36 8.67
N GLU A 37 -4.82 1.49 7.73
CA GLU A 37 -5.23 1.70 6.33
C GLU A 37 -6.74 1.56 6.15
N LEU A 38 -7.34 0.54 6.76
CA LEU A 38 -8.78 0.33 6.67
C LEU A 38 -9.54 1.53 7.22
N LYS A 39 -9.11 2.08 8.35
CA LYS A 39 -9.72 3.28 8.92
C LYS A 39 -9.53 4.49 8.03
N ALA A 40 -8.32 4.69 7.52
CA ALA A 40 -8.03 5.86 6.68
C ALA A 40 -8.88 5.86 5.42
N MET A 41 -9.08 4.68 4.81
CA MET A 41 -9.86 4.55 3.58
C MET A 41 -11.36 4.40 3.84
N GLY A 42 -11.75 4.03 5.06
CA GLY A 42 -13.14 3.88 5.44
C GLY A 42 -13.78 2.55 5.08
N TYR A 43 -13.00 1.56 4.71
CA TYR A 43 -13.53 0.24 4.31
C TYR A 43 -13.48 -0.75 5.46
N GLU A 44 -14.47 -1.64 5.50
CA GLU A 44 -14.42 -2.82 6.33
C GLU A 44 -13.48 -3.85 5.68
N PRO A 45 -12.89 -4.77 6.48
CA PRO A 45 -11.96 -5.75 5.91
C PRO A 45 -12.51 -6.52 4.72
N ASP A 46 -13.77 -6.95 4.77
CA ASP A 46 -14.37 -7.74 3.68
C ASP A 46 -14.70 -6.90 2.45
N GLU A 47 -14.66 -5.58 2.57
CA GLU A 47 -14.84 -4.69 1.42
C GLU A 47 -13.53 -4.39 0.69
N TYR A 48 -12.40 -4.71 1.29
CA TYR A 48 -11.09 -4.31 0.82
C TYR A 48 -10.19 -5.52 0.56
N ILE A 49 -10.01 -6.37 1.55
CA ILE A 49 -9.16 -7.56 1.45
C ILE A 49 -9.82 -8.56 0.51
N GLY A 50 -9.04 -9.09 -0.43
CA GLY A 50 -9.53 -9.99 -1.46
C GLY A 50 -9.96 -9.28 -2.72
N ARG A 51 -9.94 -7.94 -2.73
CA ARG A 51 -10.31 -7.15 -3.91
C ARG A 51 -9.07 -6.77 -4.70
N PHE A 52 -9.27 -6.37 -5.95
CA PHE A 52 -8.19 -5.87 -6.80
C PHE A 52 -7.80 -4.46 -6.36
N ILE A 53 -6.51 -4.24 -6.10
CA ILE A 53 -6.01 -2.94 -5.60
C ILE A 53 -6.37 -1.78 -6.56
N GLY A 54 -6.41 -2.05 -7.85
CA GLY A 54 -6.75 -1.04 -8.85
C GLY A 54 -8.14 -0.47 -8.70
N ASP A 55 -9.06 -1.20 -8.06
CA ASP A 55 -10.42 -0.71 -7.84
C ASP A 55 -10.45 0.50 -6.90
N PHE A 56 -9.39 0.71 -6.12
CA PHE A 56 -9.31 1.79 -5.15
C PHE A 56 -8.38 2.91 -5.61
N HIS A 57 -7.88 2.83 -6.84
CA HIS A 57 -7.07 3.89 -7.45
C HIS A 57 -7.91 4.71 -8.40
N VAL A 58 -7.70 6.03 -8.39
CA VAL A 58 -8.37 6.94 -9.31
C VAL A 58 -7.74 6.83 -10.70
N ASP A 59 -6.41 6.77 -10.76
CA ASP A 59 -5.67 6.79 -12.04
C ASP A 59 -5.21 5.38 -12.38
N GLN A 60 -5.85 4.75 -13.34
CA GLN A 60 -5.58 3.37 -13.71
C GLN A 60 -4.19 3.18 -14.31
N ASP A 61 -3.70 4.18 -15.06
CA ASP A 61 -2.34 4.13 -15.59
C ASP A 61 -1.29 4.11 -14.48
N VAL A 62 -1.54 4.79 -13.36
CA VAL A 62 -0.63 4.82 -12.22
C VAL A 62 -0.53 3.44 -11.56
N ILE A 63 -1.67 2.83 -11.24
CA ILE A 63 -1.62 1.52 -10.57
C ILE A 63 -1.06 0.44 -11.50
N GLN A 64 -1.34 0.52 -12.78
CA GLN A 64 -0.76 -0.41 -13.76
C GLN A 64 0.76 -0.28 -13.80
N ASP A 65 1.29 0.94 -13.77
CA ASP A 65 2.73 1.17 -13.75
C ASP A 65 3.36 0.63 -12.45
N ILE A 66 2.71 0.89 -11.31
CA ILE A 66 3.20 0.39 -10.01
C ILE A 66 3.29 -1.13 -10.02
N LEU A 67 2.22 -1.80 -10.44
CA LEU A 67 2.20 -3.27 -10.47
C LEU A 67 3.23 -3.84 -11.45
N ALA A 68 3.39 -3.21 -12.61
CA ALA A 68 4.38 -3.64 -13.59
C ALA A 68 5.80 -3.53 -13.04
N ARG A 69 6.12 -2.42 -12.34
CA ARG A 69 7.43 -2.25 -11.73
C ARG A 69 7.69 -3.29 -10.65
N LEU A 70 6.71 -3.52 -9.79
CA LEU A 70 6.86 -4.48 -8.69
C LEU A 70 7.03 -5.91 -9.20
N THR A 71 6.35 -6.28 -10.28
CA THR A 71 6.53 -7.62 -10.87
C THR A 71 7.91 -7.79 -11.50
N ARG A 72 8.58 -6.69 -11.85
CA ARG A 72 9.98 -6.73 -12.32
C ARG A 72 10.98 -6.58 -11.16
N ASP A 73 10.49 -6.66 -9.92
CA ASP A 73 11.32 -6.47 -8.73
C ASP A 73 11.95 -5.06 -8.65
N GLU A 74 11.22 -4.08 -9.17
CA GLU A 74 11.64 -2.69 -9.14
C GLU A 74 10.88 -2.00 -8.01
N ALA A 75 11.61 -1.55 -6.98
CA ALA A 75 10.98 -0.92 -5.81
C ALA A 75 10.33 0.40 -6.19
N ILE A 76 9.24 0.71 -5.48
CA ILE A 76 8.50 1.97 -5.64
C ILE A 76 8.93 2.89 -4.52
N ASN A 77 9.42 4.08 -4.86
CA ASN A 77 9.90 5.06 -3.89
C ASN A 77 9.22 6.40 -4.13
N ALA A 78 8.54 6.91 -3.10
CA ALA A 78 7.90 8.23 -3.13
C ALA A 78 7.04 8.44 -4.38
N TYR A 79 6.22 7.46 -4.72
CA TYR A 79 5.42 7.47 -5.94
C TYR A 79 4.08 8.17 -5.67
N PRO A 80 3.74 9.25 -6.38
CA PRO A 80 2.46 9.94 -6.14
C PRO A 80 1.30 9.15 -6.74
N ALA A 81 0.21 9.03 -5.98
CA ALA A 81 -0.99 8.34 -6.43
C ALA A 81 -2.21 8.99 -5.80
N ARG A 82 -3.38 8.69 -6.35
CA ARG A 82 -4.66 9.15 -5.81
C ARG A 82 -5.54 7.94 -5.56
N LEU A 83 -6.07 7.85 -4.36
CA LEU A 83 -6.89 6.72 -3.94
C LEU A 83 -8.32 7.17 -3.69
N ARG A 84 -9.27 6.25 -3.88
CA ARG A 84 -10.69 6.52 -3.64
C ARG A 84 -11.12 5.88 -2.33
N ALA A 85 -11.46 6.71 -1.36
CA ALA A 85 -11.99 6.26 -0.09
C ALA A 85 -13.46 5.83 -0.25
N LYS A 86 -13.98 5.10 0.73
CA LYS A 86 -15.35 4.60 0.68
C LYS A 86 -16.39 5.71 0.57
N ASP A 87 -16.13 6.85 1.20
CA ASP A 87 -17.06 8.00 1.14
C ASP A 87 -17.01 8.73 -0.20
N GLY A 88 -16.22 8.23 -1.16
CA GLY A 88 -16.08 8.84 -2.48
C GLY A 88 -15.01 9.91 -2.58
N SER A 89 -14.39 10.29 -1.47
CA SER A 89 -13.35 11.31 -1.48
C SER A 89 -12.06 10.76 -2.12
N THR A 90 -11.27 11.66 -2.69
CA THR A 90 -9.98 11.34 -3.25
C THR A 90 -8.89 11.68 -2.24
N LYS A 91 -8.02 10.70 -1.97
CA LYS A 91 -6.87 10.90 -1.09
C LYS A 91 -5.61 10.97 -1.93
N HIS A 92 -4.85 12.04 -1.73
CA HIS A 92 -3.58 12.24 -2.42
C HIS A 92 -2.48 11.64 -1.56
N VAL A 93 -1.76 10.66 -2.11
CA VAL A 93 -0.84 9.83 -1.31
C VAL A 93 0.51 9.71 -1.97
N MET A 94 1.47 9.30 -1.16
CA MET A 94 2.80 8.88 -1.58
C MET A 94 2.96 7.41 -1.23
N ILE A 95 3.42 6.61 -2.19
CA ILE A 95 3.53 5.17 -2.01
C ILE A 95 5.00 4.76 -2.04
N ASN A 96 5.39 3.94 -1.06
CA ASN A 96 6.66 3.23 -1.02
C ASN A 96 6.35 1.75 -0.92
N SER A 97 6.96 0.94 -1.79
CA SER A 97 6.66 -0.48 -1.83
C SER A 97 7.83 -1.28 -2.35
N ASN A 98 7.97 -2.49 -1.85
CA ASN A 98 8.88 -3.49 -2.40
C ASN A 98 8.23 -4.86 -2.31
N VAL A 99 8.94 -5.89 -2.74
CA VAL A 99 8.39 -7.23 -2.86
C VAL A 99 9.10 -8.18 -1.90
N TYR A 100 8.32 -8.98 -1.20
CA TYR A 100 8.81 -10.16 -0.51
C TYR A 100 8.78 -11.34 -1.47
N HIS A 101 9.91 -12.03 -1.58
CA HIS A 101 10.03 -13.22 -2.43
C HIS A 101 10.01 -14.47 -1.58
N GLU A 102 9.37 -15.51 -2.09
CA GLU A 102 9.38 -16.82 -1.48
C GLU A 102 10.78 -17.45 -1.59
N LYS A 103 10.98 -18.56 -0.90
CA LYS A 103 12.29 -19.23 -0.85
C LYS A 103 12.87 -19.55 -2.22
N GLY A 104 12.01 -19.91 -3.18
CA GLY A 104 12.44 -20.23 -4.54
C GLY A 104 12.61 -19.02 -5.43
N GLY A 105 12.43 -17.82 -4.92
CA GLY A 105 12.54 -16.58 -5.69
C GLY A 105 11.23 -16.11 -6.29
N GLU A 106 10.15 -16.88 -6.10
CA GLU A 106 8.85 -16.52 -6.64
C GLU A 106 8.30 -15.28 -5.93
N PHE A 107 7.46 -14.53 -6.65
CA PHE A 107 6.76 -13.38 -6.09
C PHE A 107 5.87 -13.84 -4.93
N GLY A 108 6.09 -13.29 -3.74
CA GLY A 108 5.27 -13.59 -2.57
C GLY A 108 4.15 -12.57 -2.43
N HIS A 109 4.51 -11.39 -1.99
CA HIS A 109 3.55 -10.28 -1.87
C HIS A 109 4.31 -8.96 -1.79
N THR A 110 3.62 -7.86 -2.03
CA THR A 110 4.21 -6.54 -1.84
C THR A 110 4.16 -6.16 -0.36
N ARG A 111 5.09 -5.29 0.04
CA ARG A 111 5.08 -4.61 1.33
C ARG A 111 4.89 -3.14 1.03
N CYS A 112 3.65 -2.66 1.14
CA CYS A 112 3.28 -1.33 0.67
C CYS A 112 2.97 -0.40 1.83
N PHE A 113 3.59 0.76 1.80
CA PHE A 113 3.40 1.85 2.75
C PHE A 113 2.72 2.99 2.01
N THR A 114 1.59 3.47 2.52
CA THR A 114 0.84 4.55 1.90
C THR A 114 0.73 5.71 2.89
N THR A 115 1.18 6.89 2.45
CA THR A 115 1.15 8.08 3.28
C THR A 115 0.28 9.14 2.62
N GLU A 116 -0.70 9.65 3.34
CA GLU A 116 -1.50 10.76 2.84
C GLU A 116 -0.69 12.05 2.96
N ILE A 117 -0.56 12.79 1.83
CA ILE A 117 0.31 13.98 1.77
C ILE A 117 -0.44 15.25 1.37
N GLY A 118 -1.71 15.14 0.98
CA GLY A 118 -2.47 16.27 0.52
C GLY A 118 -2.17 16.64 -0.93
N GLU A 119 -3.02 17.48 -1.49
CA GLU A 119 -2.97 17.78 -2.92
C GLU A 119 -1.73 18.59 -3.33
N ALA A 120 -1.36 19.59 -2.54
CA ALA A 120 -0.22 20.46 -2.89
C ALA A 120 1.09 19.69 -2.92
N ALA A 121 1.34 18.86 -1.88
CA ALA A 121 2.53 18.02 -1.82
C ALA A 121 2.53 16.97 -2.93
N TRP A 122 1.35 16.41 -3.23
CA TRP A 122 1.21 15.43 -4.31
C TRP A 122 1.56 16.05 -5.67
N LYS A 123 1.07 17.27 -5.94
CA LYS A 123 1.40 17.97 -7.18
C LYS A 123 2.90 18.23 -7.30
N ALA A 124 3.52 18.67 -6.21
CA ALA A 124 4.97 18.92 -6.19
C ALA A 124 5.75 17.63 -6.44
N LEU A 125 5.35 16.53 -5.80
CA LEU A 125 5.99 15.24 -5.99
C LEU A 125 5.84 14.75 -7.42
N LYS A 126 4.64 14.90 -7.98
CA LYS A 126 4.36 14.46 -9.35
C LYS A 126 5.18 15.22 -10.38
N SER A 127 5.39 16.52 -10.19
CA SER A 127 6.14 17.33 -11.16
C SER A 127 7.64 17.05 -11.14
N ASN A 128 8.15 16.36 -10.15
CA ASN A 128 9.56 15.95 -10.04
C ASN A 128 9.83 14.56 -10.62
N LYS A 129 8.83 13.91 -11.19
CA LYS A 129 8.96 12.55 -11.76
C LYS A 129 9.20 12.53 -13.26
#